data_2be3680a5a3bd8c0c51d25f304f779fd
#
_entry.id   2be3680a5a3bd8c0c51d25f304f779fd
#
_cell.length_a   1.000
_cell.length_b   1.000
_cell.length_c   1.000
_cell.angle_alpha   90.00
_cell.angle_beta   90.00
_cell.angle_gamma   90.00
#
_symmetry.space_group_name_H-M   'P 1'
#
loop_
_entity.id
_entity.type
_entity.pdbx_description
1 polymer ?
#
loop_
_entity_poly.entity_id
_entity_poly.type
_entity_poly.pdbx_seq_one_letter_code
_entity_poly.pdbx_strand_id
1 'polypeptide(L)'
;MDGHAGRLAGKVALITGAASGIGRATAALFHGQGAKVAATDRNEAGLKTLGADADLTLAQDVTDETRWRAIVDEVVGTFGRLDILVNSAGIAILGNIETTTLADWRKVNTVNADGVFLGCREAVRAMKATGGGSIVNLSSVAGIIGDGSSLAYCASKGAVRLLTKSVALHCARAGYKIRVNSVHPSFAETPMVLEGIARAKDPARIRAGLERAAPMGRMGKAEEVANTILFLASDESSFTTGAEFMVDGGLTAQ
;
A
#
# COMPACT_ATOMS: atom_id res chain seq x y z
N MET A 1 -24.66 -1.74 -25.81
CA MET A 1 -23.66 -1.20 -24.85
C MET A 1 -22.67 -2.32 -24.63
N ASP A 2 -21.58 -2.28 -25.37
CA ASP A 2 -20.49 -3.25 -25.23
C ASP A 2 -19.87 -3.00 -23.87
N GLY A 3 -20.22 -3.88 -22.89
CA GLY A 3 -19.66 -3.83 -21.55
C GLY A 3 -18.17 -4.11 -21.63
N HIS A 4 -17.35 -3.06 -21.65
CA HIS A 4 -15.89 -3.22 -21.49
C HIS A 4 -15.69 -3.93 -20.15
N ALA A 5 -15.15 -5.13 -20.20
CA ALA A 5 -14.72 -5.82 -18.99
C ALA A 5 -13.80 -4.88 -18.20
N GLY A 6 -14.01 -4.74 -16.89
CA GLY A 6 -13.17 -3.87 -16.05
C GLY A 6 -11.69 -4.23 -16.18
N ARG A 7 -10.81 -3.26 -15.91
CA ARG A 7 -9.33 -3.39 -16.05
C ARG A 7 -8.72 -4.54 -15.26
N LEU A 8 -9.44 -5.05 -14.26
CA LEU A 8 -9.03 -6.17 -13.40
C LEU A 8 -10.01 -7.36 -13.49
N ALA A 9 -10.83 -7.44 -14.56
CA ALA A 9 -11.79 -8.53 -14.72
C ALA A 9 -11.12 -9.90 -14.60
N GLY A 10 -11.63 -10.75 -13.71
CA GLY A 10 -11.12 -12.10 -13.46
C GLY A 10 -9.83 -12.19 -12.64
N LYS A 11 -9.26 -11.08 -12.17
CA LYS A 11 -8.10 -11.05 -11.27
C LYS A 11 -8.56 -11.18 -9.81
N VAL A 12 -7.69 -11.75 -8.98
CA VAL A 12 -7.85 -11.85 -7.52
C VAL A 12 -6.83 -10.94 -6.84
N ALA A 13 -7.32 -10.01 -6.02
CA ALA A 13 -6.48 -9.04 -5.31
C ALA A 13 -6.55 -9.23 -3.79
N LEU A 14 -5.40 -9.22 -3.13
CA LEU A 14 -5.25 -9.12 -1.69
C LEU A 14 -4.75 -7.73 -1.33
N ILE A 15 -5.48 -7.02 -0.46
CA ILE A 15 -5.18 -5.64 -0.07
C ILE A 15 -5.07 -5.56 1.45
N THR A 16 -3.92 -5.12 1.97
CA THR A 16 -3.73 -4.90 3.41
C THR A 16 -4.01 -3.45 3.79
N GLY A 17 -4.40 -3.21 5.05
CA GLY A 17 -4.78 -1.87 5.51
C GLY A 17 -6.08 -1.38 4.85
N ALA A 18 -6.97 -2.32 4.48
CA ALA A 18 -8.15 -2.02 3.67
C ALA A 18 -9.33 -1.44 4.46
N ALA A 19 -9.26 -1.39 5.80
CA ALA A 19 -10.32 -0.80 6.61
C ALA A 19 -10.43 0.72 6.46
N SER A 20 -9.41 1.41 5.92
CA SER A 20 -9.41 2.87 5.82
C SER A 20 -8.46 3.40 4.72
N GLY A 21 -8.54 4.70 4.45
CA GLY A 21 -7.58 5.45 3.63
C GLY A 21 -7.35 4.87 2.23
N ILE A 22 -6.09 4.79 1.83
CA ILE A 22 -5.69 4.34 0.48
C ILE A 22 -6.07 2.88 0.25
N GLY A 23 -5.89 2.01 1.25
CA GLY A 23 -6.26 0.59 1.12
C GLY A 23 -7.76 0.41 0.85
N ARG A 24 -8.63 1.16 1.57
CA ARG A 24 -10.07 1.16 1.36
C ARG A 24 -10.47 1.67 -0.03
N ALA A 25 -9.90 2.81 -0.43
CA ALA A 25 -10.16 3.38 -1.76
C ALA A 25 -9.71 2.41 -2.87
N THR A 26 -8.58 1.70 -2.67
CA THR A 26 -8.09 0.69 -3.60
C THR A 26 -9.04 -0.52 -3.68
N ALA A 27 -9.57 -0.98 -2.53
CA ALA A 27 -10.51 -2.11 -2.51
C ALA A 27 -11.78 -1.79 -3.30
N ALA A 28 -12.43 -0.65 -3.03
CA ALA A 28 -13.61 -0.20 -3.75
C ALA A 28 -13.34 -0.03 -5.26
N LEU A 29 -12.22 0.59 -5.62
CA LEU A 29 -11.85 0.78 -7.02
C LEU A 29 -11.61 -0.56 -7.73
N PHE A 30 -10.89 -1.50 -7.11
CA PHE A 30 -10.57 -2.79 -7.71
C PHE A 30 -11.81 -3.65 -7.91
N HIS A 31 -12.72 -3.67 -6.91
CA HIS A 31 -14.01 -4.35 -7.03
C HIS A 31 -14.83 -3.76 -8.18
N GLY A 32 -14.93 -2.42 -8.28
CA GLY A 32 -15.58 -1.72 -9.39
C GLY A 32 -14.94 -1.98 -10.76
N GLN A 33 -13.66 -2.43 -10.80
CA GLN A 33 -12.95 -2.83 -12.01
C GLN A 33 -12.98 -4.35 -12.26
N GLY A 34 -13.83 -5.09 -11.57
CA GLY A 34 -14.11 -6.50 -11.81
C GLY A 34 -13.14 -7.48 -11.16
N ALA A 35 -12.31 -7.04 -10.22
CA ALA A 35 -11.49 -7.94 -9.42
C ALA A 35 -12.32 -8.63 -8.34
N LYS A 36 -11.91 -9.85 -7.96
CA LYS A 36 -12.26 -10.44 -6.67
C LYS A 36 -11.32 -9.85 -5.61
N VAL A 37 -11.88 -9.22 -4.59
CA VAL A 37 -11.13 -8.49 -3.57
C VAL A 37 -11.16 -9.21 -2.24
N ALA A 38 -9.98 -9.64 -1.77
CA ALA A 38 -9.72 -10.02 -0.38
C ALA A 38 -9.13 -8.80 0.35
N ALA A 39 -9.86 -8.28 1.32
CA ALA A 39 -9.48 -7.11 2.11
C ALA A 39 -9.05 -7.51 3.51
N THR A 40 -7.88 -7.05 3.96
CA THR A 40 -7.37 -7.37 5.30
C THR A 40 -7.01 -6.13 6.10
N ASP A 41 -7.24 -6.19 7.39
CA ASP A 41 -6.87 -5.18 8.37
C ASP A 41 -6.92 -5.77 9.77
N ARG A 42 -6.26 -5.15 10.74
CA ARG A 42 -6.45 -5.44 12.16
C ARG A 42 -7.76 -4.86 12.72
N ASN A 43 -8.33 -3.85 12.05
CA ASN A 43 -9.59 -3.22 12.40
C ASN A 43 -10.75 -3.96 11.72
N GLU A 44 -11.22 -5.03 12.36
CA GLU A 44 -12.35 -5.83 11.86
C GLU A 44 -13.65 -5.02 11.70
N ALA A 45 -13.89 -4.06 12.59
CA ALA A 45 -15.08 -3.19 12.50
C ALA A 45 -15.02 -2.34 11.22
N GLY A 46 -13.85 -1.79 10.89
CA GLY A 46 -13.64 -1.05 9.64
C GLY A 46 -13.79 -1.94 8.40
N LEU A 47 -13.30 -3.19 8.43
CA LEU A 47 -13.48 -4.14 7.33
C LEU A 47 -14.97 -4.42 7.04
N LYS A 48 -15.80 -4.60 8.07
CA LYS A 48 -17.25 -4.82 7.92
C LYS A 48 -17.95 -3.68 7.18
N THR A 49 -17.41 -2.45 7.24
CA THR A 49 -17.99 -1.30 6.54
C THR A 49 -17.66 -1.24 5.05
N LEU A 50 -16.82 -2.14 4.52
CA LEU A 50 -16.56 -2.26 3.08
C LEU A 50 -17.82 -2.76 2.32
N GLY A 51 -18.64 -3.59 2.96
CA GLY A 51 -19.86 -4.11 2.32
C GLY A 51 -19.50 -4.86 1.04
N ALA A 52 -20.10 -4.43 -0.08
CA ALA A 52 -19.89 -5.04 -1.39
C ALA A 52 -18.52 -4.73 -2.02
N ASP A 53 -17.72 -3.82 -1.47
CA ASP A 53 -16.41 -3.46 -2.02
C ASP A 53 -15.33 -4.53 -1.76
N ALA A 54 -15.67 -5.62 -1.05
CA ALA A 54 -14.79 -6.76 -0.84
C ALA A 54 -15.57 -8.06 -0.85
N ASP A 55 -15.06 -9.07 -1.59
CA ASP A 55 -15.64 -10.42 -1.66
C ASP A 55 -15.24 -11.29 -0.44
N LEU A 56 -14.12 -10.96 0.20
CA LEU A 56 -13.60 -11.64 1.39
C LEU A 56 -12.95 -10.62 2.33
N THR A 57 -13.28 -10.67 3.61
CA THR A 57 -12.65 -9.82 4.63
C THR A 57 -12.04 -10.66 5.73
N LEU A 58 -10.77 -10.42 6.07
CA LEU A 58 -10.02 -11.23 7.02
C LEU A 58 -9.26 -10.34 8.02
N ALA A 59 -9.39 -10.63 9.31
CA ALA A 59 -8.58 -9.99 10.33
C ALA A 59 -7.10 -10.36 10.17
N GLN A 60 -6.22 -9.36 10.09
CA GLN A 60 -4.79 -9.56 9.93
C GLN A 60 -3.98 -8.48 10.64
N ASP A 61 -3.05 -8.90 11.49
CA ASP A 61 -1.87 -8.10 11.83
C ASP A 61 -0.76 -8.45 10.84
N VAL A 62 -0.29 -7.47 10.07
CA VAL A 62 0.77 -7.67 9.06
C VAL A 62 2.14 -8.02 9.67
N THR A 63 2.29 -7.89 10.99
CA THR A 63 3.50 -8.28 11.72
C THR A 63 3.56 -9.77 12.08
N ASP A 64 2.44 -10.49 11.93
CA ASP A 64 2.34 -11.92 12.20
C ASP A 64 2.68 -12.75 10.96
N GLU A 65 3.87 -13.36 10.98
CA GLU A 65 4.37 -14.21 9.90
C GLU A 65 3.48 -15.42 9.63
N THR A 66 2.99 -16.06 10.69
CA THR A 66 2.13 -17.24 10.58
C THR A 66 0.79 -16.87 9.95
N ARG A 67 0.24 -15.72 10.36
CA ARG A 67 -1.02 -15.21 9.82
C ARG A 67 -0.91 -14.87 8.33
N TRP A 68 0.21 -14.32 7.87
CA TRP A 68 0.43 -14.06 6.44
C TRP A 68 0.27 -15.31 5.59
N ARG A 69 0.87 -16.43 6.03
CA ARG A 69 0.75 -17.71 5.33
C ARG A 69 -0.71 -18.16 5.25
N ALA A 70 -1.40 -18.16 6.39
CA ALA A 70 -2.81 -18.55 6.48
C ALA A 70 -3.71 -17.68 5.58
N ILE A 71 -3.52 -16.34 5.57
CA ILE A 71 -4.27 -15.41 4.73
C ILE A 71 -4.11 -15.73 3.24
N VAL A 72 -2.87 -15.91 2.77
CA VAL A 72 -2.62 -16.19 1.35
C VAL A 72 -3.19 -17.55 0.96
N ASP A 73 -3.06 -18.56 1.82
CA ASP A 73 -3.61 -19.90 1.57
C ASP A 73 -5.16 -19.87 1.55
N GLU A 74 -5.79 -19.06 2.41
CA GLU A 74 -7.25 -18.87 2.43
C GLU A 74 -7.76 -18.14 1.18
N VAL A 75 -7.07 -17.09 0.71
CA VAL A 75 -7.39 -16.39 -0.55
C VAL A 75 -7.27 -17.33 -1.75
N VAL A 76 -6.18 -18.10 -1.83
CA VAL A 76 -5.99 -19.07 -2.91
C VAL A 76 -7.02 -20.20 -2.83
N GLY A 77 -7.34 -20.67 -1.62
CA GLY A 77 -8.37 -21.70 -1.41
C GLY A 77 -9.77 -21.24 -1.82
N THR A 78 -10.09 -19.95 -1.58
CA THR A 78 -11.40 -19.37 -1.89
C THR A 78 -11.57 -19.06 -3.37
N PHE A 79 -10.55 -18.46 -4.00
CA PHE A 79 -10.65 -17.92 -5.37
C PHE A 79 -9.81 -18.68 -6.40
N GLY A 80 -9.04 -19.69 -5.99
CA GLY A 80 -8.21 -20.53 -6.86
C GLY A 80 -6.86 -19.92 -7.23
N ARG A 81 -6.62 -18.64 -6.97
CA ARG A 81 -5.40 -17.91 -7.36
C ARG A 81 -5.18 -16.64 -6.54
N LEU A 82 -4.00 -16.08 -6.68
CA LEU A 82 -3.69 -14.71 -6.27
C LEU A 82 -2.94 -14.02 -7.42
N ASP A 83 -3.48 -12.91 -7.92
CA ASP A 83 -2.91 -12.14 -9.05
C ASP A 83 -2.27 -10.82 -8.60
N ILE A 84 -2.82 -10.21 -7.56
CA ILE A 84 -2.43 -8.87 -7.13
C ILE A 84 -2.28 -8.85 -5.61
N LEU A 85 -1.15 -8.29 -5.15
CA LEU A 85 -0.98 -7.90 -3.75
C LEU A 85 -0.79 -6.39 -3.66
N VAL A 86 -1.55 -5.72 -2.79
CA VAL A 86 -1.32 -4.33 -2.41
C VAL A 86 -0.95 -4.26 -0.94
N ASN A 87 0.31 -3.99 -0.65
CA ASN A 87 0.81 -3.74 0.69
C ASN A 87 0.55 -2.28 1.06
N SER A 88 -0.64 -1.99 1.63
CA SER A 88 -1.05 -0.64 2.03
C SER A 88 -1.10 -0.42 3.54
N ALA A 89 -1.04 -1.47 4.35
CA ALA A 89 -0.96 -1.34 5.80
C ALA A 89 0.29 -0.56 6.23
N GLY A 90 0.12 0.37 7.16
CA GLY A 90 1.23 1.15 7.68
C GLY A 90 0.81 2.05 8.83
N ILE A 91 1.79 2.48 9.62
CA ILE A 91 1.63 3.44 10.72
C ILE A 91 2.69 4.53 10.63
N ALA A 92 2.39 5.68 11.24
CA ALA A 92 3.34 6.75 11.44
C ALA A 92 3.38 7.12 12.93
N ILE A 93 4.59 7.25 13.47
CA ILE A 93 4.85 7.81 14.81
C ILE A 93 5.81 8.97 14.60
N LEU A 94 5.39 10.17 15.01
CA LEU A 94 6.23 11.35 14.91
C LEU A 94 7.32 11.32 15.99
N GLY A 95 8.51 11.72 15.61
CA GLY A 95 9.69 11.81 16.49
C GLY A 95 10.93 12.11 15.68
N ASN A 96 11.81 12.91 16.26
CA ASN A 96 13.15 13.22 15.73
C ASN A 96 14.20 12.28 16.32
N ILE A 97 15.49 12.50 16.01
CA ILE A 97 16.59 11.64 16.49
C ILE A 97 16.74 11.64 18.02
N GLU A 98 16.33 12.70 18.70
CA GLU A 98 16.46 12.84 20.15
C GLU A 98 15.25 12.24 20.88
N THR A 99 14.05 12.24 20.26
CA THR A 99 12.78 11.86 20.89
C THR A 99 12.25 10.49 20.47
N THR A 100 12.74 9.93 19.36
CA THR A 100 12.31 8.60 18.90
C THR A 100 12.86 7.52 19.80
N THR A 101 11.98 6.81 20.51
CA THR A 101 12.38 5.66 21.33
C THR A 101 12.72 4.44 20.46
N LEU A 102 13.54 3.53 20.97
CA LEU A 102 13.81 2.26 20.27
C LEU A 102 12.52 1.42 20.10
N ALA A 103 11.57 1.55 21.03
CA ALA A 103 10.27 0.88 20.94
C ALA A 103 9.45 1.44 19.77
N ASP A 104 9.36 2.76 19.61
CA ASP A 104 8.67 3.39 18.49
C ASP A 104 9.34 3.08 17.16
N TRP A 105 10.67 3.15 17.12
CA TRP A 105 11.46 2.74 15.96
C TRP A 105 11.13 1.31 15.52
N ARG A 106 11.19 0.36 16.45
CA ARG A 106 10.87 -1.05 16.18
C ARG A 106 9.44 -1.22 15.72
N LYS A 107 8.48 -0.61 16.42
CA LYS A 107 7.05 -0.71 16.09
C LYS A 107 6.77 -0.23 14.66
N VAL A 108 7.32 0.92 14.25
CA VAL A 108 7.13 1.46 12.90
C VAL A 108 7.77 0.54 11.85
N ASN A 109 9.01 0.07 12.08
CA ASN A 109 9.69 -0.80 11.12
C ASN A 109 9.02 -2.17 11.00
N THR A 110 8.60 -2.77 12.11
CA THR A 110 7.92 -4.08 12.09
C THR A 110 6.63 -4.02 11.29
N VAL A 111 5.82 -2.95 11.43
CA VAL A 111 4.59 -2.82 10.61
C VAL A 111 4.94 -2.48 9.16
N ASN A 112 5.74 -1.42 8.94
CA ASN A 112 5.89 -0.83 7.61
C ASN A 112 6.91 -1.55 6.72
N ALA A 113 7.93 -2.20 7.28
CA ALA A 113 9.00 -2.87 6.54
C ALA A 113 8.86 -4.41 6.63
N ASP A 114 8.83 -4.99 7.84
CA ASP A 114 8.73 -6.44 7.98
C ASP A 114 7.39 -6.94 7.44
N GLY A 115 6.28 -6.23 7.71
CA GLY A 115 4.95 -6.57 7.16
C GLY A 115 4.92 -6.59 5.62
N VAL A 116 5.58 -5.63 4.96
CA VAL A 116 5.71 -5.60 3.49
C VAL A 116 6.60 -6.73 2.98
N PHE A 117 7.71 -7.03 3.67
CA PHE A 117 8.58 -8.18 3.36
C PHE A 117 7.79 -9.49 3.43
N LEU A 118 7.06 -9.73 4.51
CA LEU A 118 6.24 -10.93 4.70
C LEU A 118 5.18 -11.06 3.60
N GLY A 119 4.49 -9.96 3.28
CA GLY A 119 3.52 -9.92 2.20
C GLY A 119 4.13 -10.24 0.83
N CYS A 120 5.25 -9.64 0.48
CA CYS A 120 5.96 -9.93 -0.76
C CYS A 120 6.39 -11.40 -0.83
N ARG A 121 6.92 -11.96 0.26
CA ARG A 121 7.37 -13.35 0.31
C ARG A 121 6.22 -14.34 0.05
N GLU A 122 5.11 -14.19 0.75
CA GLU A 122 3.97 -15.09 0.62
C GLU A 122 3.23 -14.91 -0.72
N ALA A 123 3.13 -13.67 -1.23
CA ALA A 123 2.56 -13.43 -2.56
C ALA A 123 3.42 -14.04 -3.68
N VAL A 124 4.75 -13.88 -3.63
CA VAL A 124 5.66 -14.52 -4.60
C VAL A 124 5.52 -16.05 -4.55
N ARG A 125 5.39 -16.63 -3.35
CA ARG A 125 5.15 -18.07 -3.19
C ARG A 125 3.88 -18.53 -3.93
N ALA A 126 2.78 -17.81 -3.79
CA ALA A 126 1.51 -18.15 -4.42
C ALA A 126 1.51 -17.83 -5.92
N MET A 127 1.90 -16.62 -6.31
CA MET A 127 1.81 -16.14 -7.70
C MET A 127 2.71 -16.91 -8.67
N LYS A 128 3.91 -17.33 -8.25
CA LYS A 128 4.80 -18.12 -9.13
C LYS A 128 4.21 -19.46 -9.55
N ALA A 129 3.29 -20.02 -8.75
CA ALA A 129 2.61 -21.28 -9.05
C ALA A 129 1.41 -21.10 -10.00
N THR A 130 0.86 -19.88 -10.11
CA THR A 130 -0.36 -19.58 -10.88
C THR A 130 -0.10 -18.72 -12.14
N GLY A 131 1.17 -18.54 -12.51
CA GLY A 131 1.53 -17.91 -13.78
C GLY A 131 1.95 -16.45 -13.71
N GLY A 132 2.17 -15.89 -12.53
CA GLY A 132 2.66 -14.53 -12.33
C GLY A 132 1.67 -13.61 -11.60
N GLY A 133 1.96 -12.29 -11.60
CA GLY A 133 1.10 -11.33 -10.91
C GLY A 133 1.72 -9.93 -10.79
N SER A 134 1.07 -9.09 -9.97
CA SER A 134 1.55 -7.74 -9.66
C SER A 134 1.54 -7.48 -8.16
N ILE A 135 2.65 -6.99 -7.63
CA ILE A 135 2.79 -6.55 -6.25
C ILE A 135 2.98 -5.03 -6.25
N VAL A 136 2.16 -4.30 -5.51
CA VAL A 136 2.26 -2.86 -5.34
C VAL A 136 2.48 -2.54 -3.87
N ASN A 137 3.63 -1.94 -3.57
CA ASN A 137 4.02 -1.58 -2.22
C ASN A 137 3.83 -0.08 -1.98
N LEU A 138 3.07 0.30 -0.94
CA LEU A 138 2.93 1.69 -0.52
C LEU A 138 4.17 2.13 0.27
N SER A 139 5.06 2.85 -0.42
CA SER A 139 6.11 3.64 0.22
C SER A 139 5.56 5.02 0.62
N SER A 140 6.31 6.07 0.40
CA SER A 140 5.95 7.48 0.63
C SER A 140 7.03 8.36 0.00
N VAL A 141 6.73 9.65 -0.21
CA VAL A 141 7.79 10.66 -0.42
C VAL A 141 8.82 10.66 0.71
N ALA A 142 8.42 10.32 1.93
CA ALA A 142 9.31 10.12 3.08
C ALA A 142 10.32 8.97 2.92
N GLY A 143 10.16 8.11 1.92
CA GLY A 143 11.16 7.12 1.52
C GLY A 143 12.19 7.66 0.51
N ILE A 144 12.05 8.92 0.09
CA ILE A 144 12.88 9.59 -0.92
C ILE A 144 13.55 10.82 -0.33
N ILE A 145 12.78 11.66 0.37
CA ILE A 145 13.28 12.84 1.07
C ILE A 145 13.19 12.64 2.58
N GLY A 146 14.10 13.26 3.32
CA GLY A 146 14.09 13.22 4.79
C GLY A 146 13.08 14.18 5.38
N ASP A 147 12.48 13.77 6.50
CA ASP A 147 11.70 14.64 7.38
C ASP A 147 12.23 14.47 8.81
N GLY A 148 12.79 15.54 9.37
CA GLY A 148 13.39 15.54 10.70
C GLY A 148 12.41 15.23 11.85
N SER A 149 11.09 15.27 11.60
CA SER A 149 10.03 15.00 12.58
C SER A 149 9.42 13.60 12.47
N SER A 150 9.85 12.77 11.52
CA SER A 150 9.31 11.43 11.28
C SER A 150 10.39 10.38 10.98
N LEU A 151 11.43 10.34 11.81
CA LEU A 151 12.65 9.54 11.61
C LEU A 151 12.37 8.07 11.30
N ALA A 152 11.63 7.38 12.17
CA ALA A 152 11.35 5.95 12.01
C ALA A 152 10.49 5.67 10.76
N TYR A 153 9.55 6.57 10.45
CA TYR A 153 8.71 6.45 9.27
C TYR A 153 9.53 6.60 7.98
N CYS A 154 10.39 7.63 7.88
CA CYS A 154 11.28 7.82 6.74
C CYS A 154 12.14 6.58 6.50
N ALA A 155 12.79 6.07 7.54
CA ALA A 155 13.62 4.86 7.45
C ALA A 155 12.81 3.65 6.95
N SER A 156 11.63 3.42 7.50
CA SER A 156 10.76 2.31 7.09
C SER A 156 10.31 2.40 5.62
N LYS A 157 9.99 3.62 5.16
CA LYS A 157 9.56 3.83 3.76
C LYS A 157 10.73 3.80 2.78
N GLY A 158 11.93 4.18 3.20
CA GLY A 158 13.17 3.93 2.46
C GLY A 158 13.46 2.43 2.31
N ALA A 159 13.23 1.63 3.37
CA ALA A 159 13.35 0.18 3.31
C ALA A 159 12.36 -0.44 2.30
N VAL A 160 11.09 -0.04 2.31
CA VAL A 160 10.08 -0.49 1.34
C VAL A 160 10.49 -0.17 -0.10
N ARG A 161 11.03 1.04 -0.33
CA ARG A 161 11.53 1.49 -1.64
C ARG A 161 12.56 0.53 -2.22
N LEU A 162 13.62 0.21 -1.46
CA LEU A 162 14.70 -0.68 -1.94
C LEU A 162 14.31 -2.16 -1.92
N LEU A 163 13.50 -2.60 -0.94
CA LEU A 163 12.93 -3.94 -0.92
C LEU A 163 12.16 -4.23 -2.21
N THR A 164 11.33 -3.28 -2.66
CA THR A 164 10.56 -3.38 -3.91
C THR A 164 11.45 -3.68 -5.10
N LYS A 165 12.54 -2.94 -5.26
CA LYS A 165 13.51 -3.15 -6.36
C LYS A 165 14.18 -4.52 -6.28
N SER A 166 14.56 -4.92 -5.08
CA SER A 166 15.22 -6.21 -4.86
C SER A 166 14.31 -7.39 -5.21
N VAL A 167 13.04 -7.35 -4.77
CA VAL A 167 12.05 -8.38 -5.09
C VAL A 167 11.72 -8.38 -6.59
N ALA A 168 11.59 -7.21 -7.21
CA ALA A 168 11.35 -7.06 -8.65
C ALA A 168 12.45 -7.73 -9.48
N LEU A 169 13.71 -7.45 -9.17
CA LEU A 169 14.87 -8.04 -9.85
C LEU A 169 14.94 -9.56 -9.65
N HIS A 170 14.65 -10.05 -8.44
CA HIS A 170 14.59 -11.48 -8.19
C HIS A 170 13.51 -12.15 -9.06
N CYS A 171 12.29 -11.65 -9.03
CA CYS A 171 11.18 -12.23 -9.78
C CYS A 171 11.42 -12.20 -11.30
N ALA A 172 11.97 -11.09 -11.81
CA ALA A 172 12.29 -10.96 -13.24
C ALA A 172 13.37 -11.97 -13.69
N ARG A 173 14.49 -12.07 -12.95
CA ARG A 173 15.59 -12.99 -13.26
C ARG A 173 15.19 -14.46 -13.11
N ALA A 174 14.30 -14.77 -12.18
CA ALA A 174 13.77 -16.11 -11.98
C ALA A 174 12.66 -16.50 -12.99
N GLY A 175 12.23 -15.59 -13.86
CA GLY A 175 11.19 -15.85 -14.85
C GLY A 175 9.79 -16.04 -14.27
N TYR A 176 9.50 -15.53 -13.05
CA TYR A 176 8.23 -15.77 -12.38
C TYR A 176 7.05 -14.99 -12.98
N LYS A 177 7.30 -14.06 -13.89
CA LYS A 177 6.28 -13.16 -14.46
C LYS A 177 5.55 -12.32 -13.39
N ILE A 178 6.21 -12.01 -12.28
CA ILE A 178 5.70 -11.16 -11.22
C ILE A 178 6.35 -9.80 -11.34
N ARG A 179 5.54 -8.74 -11.46
CA ARG A 179 5.98 -7.35 -11.42
C ARG A 179 5.87 -6.82 -10.00
N VAL A 180 6.81 -6.00 -9.58
CA VAL A 180 6.80 -5.41 -8.24
C VAL A 180 7.19 -3.95 -8.33
N ASN A 181 6.29 -3.04 -7.91
CA ASN A 181 6.51 -1.60 -8.01
C ASN A 181 6.13 -0.91 -6.69
N SER A 182 6.63 0.31 -6.48
CA SER A 182 6.28 1.13 -5.33
C SER A 182 5.55 2.41 -5.73
N VAL A 183 4.57 2.79 -4.92
CA VAL A 183 3.87 4.07 -5.01
C VAL A 183 4.29 4.94 -3.83
N HIS A 184 4.56 6.20 -4.11
CA HIS A 184 5.10 7.18 -3.16
C HIS A 184 4.16 8.38 -3.02
N PRO A 185 3.08 8.25 -2.22
CA PRO A 185 2.21 9.38 -1.95
C PRO A 185 2.91 10.43 -1.08
N SER A 186 2.50 11.68 -1.24
CA SER A 186 2.68 12.72 -0.23
C SER A 186 1.52 12.74 0.75
N PHE A 187 1.13 13.93 1.21
CA PHE A 187 0.01 14.09 2.13
C PHE A 187 -1.32 13.86 1.41
N ALA A 188 -1.96 12.71 1.64
CA ALA A 188 -3.29 12.40 1.16
C ALA A 188 -4.32 12.51 2.30
N GLU A 189 -5.55 12.93 1.99
CA GLU A 189 -6.66 13.06 2.95
C GLU A 189 -7.13 11.66 3.41
N THR A 190 -6.35 11.07 4.28
CA THR A 190 -6.62 9.77 4.91
C THR A 190 -6.80 9.93 6.42
N PRO A 191 -7.44 8.99 7.12
CA PRO A 191 -7.54 9.05 8.57
C PRO A 191 -6.19 9.28 9.28
N MET A 192 -5.12 8.64 8.81
CA MET A 192 -3.76 8.82 9.36
C MET A 192 -3.32 10.29 9.35
N VAL A 193 -3.51 11.01 8.23
CA VAL A 193 -3.11 12.41 8.09
C VAL A 193 -4.10 13.32 8.80
N LEU A 194 -5.41 13.11 8.64
CA LEU A 194 -6.44 13.96 9.22
C LEU A 194 -6.45 13.90 10.75
N GLU A 195 -6.25 12.72 11.34
CA GLU A 195 -6.09 12.58 12.79
C GLU A 195 -4.82 13.27 13.30
N GLY A 196 -3.72 13.20 12.55
CA GLY A 196 -2.50 13.95 12.87
C GLY A 196 -2.73 15.46 12.90
N ILE A 197 -3.46 15.98 11.91
CA ILE A 197 -3.87 17.38 11.86
C ILE A 197 -4.77 17.72 13.07
N ALA A 198 -5.79 16.92 13.35
CA ALA A 198 -6.75 17.19 14.42
C ALA A 198 -6.12 17.21 15.83
N ARG A 199 -5.04 16.45 16.05
CA ARG A 199 -4.29 16.42 17.31
C ARG A 199 -3.29 17.56 17.50
N ALA A 200 -3.06 18.37 16.45
CA ALA A 200 -2.11 19.48 16.51
C ALA A 200 -2.63 20.65 17.35
N LYS A 201 -1.74 21.46 17.91
CA LYS A 201 -2.11 22.68 18.65
C LYS A 201 -2.86 23.71 17.78
N ASP A 202 -2.51 23.75 16.49
CA ASP A 202 -3.15 24.61 15.50
C ASP A 202 -3.41 23.79 14.22
N PRO A 203 -4.57 23.10 14.15
CA PRO A 203 -4.93 22.25 13.01
C PRO A 203 -4.98 23.00 11.68
N ALA A 204 -5.48 24.26 11.67
CA ALA A 204 -5.60 25.06 10.45
C ALA A 204 -4.22 25.40 9.87
N ARG A 205 -3.29 25.79 10.72
CA ARG A 205 -1.90 26.08 10.33
C ARG A 205 -1.20 24.85 9.78
N ILE A 206 -1.37 23.68 10.45
CA ILE A 206 -0.78 22.42 9.97
C ILE A 206 -1.36 22.05 8.60
N ARG A 207 -2.70 22.06 8.46
CA ARG A 207 -3.36 21.77 7.18
C ARG A 207 -2.83 22.67 6.06
N ALA A 208 -2.84 23.98 6.26
CA ALA A 208 -2.32 24.94 5.30
C ALA A 208 -0.83 24.72 4.98
N GLY A 209 -0.03 24.25 5.94
CA GLY A 209 1.37 23.87 5.73
C GLY A 209 1.51 22.67 4.79
N LEU A 210 0.71 21.60 5.01
CA LEU A 210 0.71 20.40 4.18
C LEU A 210 0.21 20.70 2.75
N GLU A 211 -0.81 21.54 2.60
CA GLU A 211 -1.31 21.97 1.29
C GLU A 211 -0.28 22.76 0.49
N ARG A 212 0.45 23.69 1.15
CA ARG A 212 1.53 24.46 0.50
C ARG A 212 2.78 23.65 0.18
N ALA A 213 3.01 22.52 0.87
CA ALA A 213 4.16 21.66 0.60
C ALA A 213 4.12 21.06 -0.82
N ALA A 214 2.93 20.76 -1.33
CA ALA A 214 2.76 20.31 -2.70
C ALA A 214 2.59 21.52 -3.65
N PRO A 215 3.37 21.66 -4.75
CA PRO A 215 3.20 22.72 -5.74
C PRO A 215 1.79 22.83 -6.32
N MET A 216 1.01 21.74 -6.34
CA MET A 216 -0.42 21.79 -6.74
C MET A 216 -1.32 22.48 -5.72
N GLY A 217 -0.82 22.93 -4.57
CA GLY A 217 -1.53 23.77 -3.59
C GLY A 217 -2.62 23.06 -2.79
N ARG A 218 -2.64 21.73 -2.77
CA ARG A 218 -3.62 20.95 -2.02
C ARG A 218 -3.04 19.60 -1.57
N MET A 219 -3.68 18.98 -0.60
CA MET A 219 -3.45 17.55 -0.32
C MET A 219 -4.04 16.68 -1.44
N GLY A 220 -3.47 15.50 -1.62
CA GLY A 220 -4.03 14.47 -2.50
C GLY A 220 -5.25 13.80 -1.89
N LYS A 221 -6.01 13.06 -2.72
CA LYS A 221 -7.09 12.17 -2.27
C LYS A 221 -6.62 10.73 -2.30
N ALA A 222 -7.22 9.87 -1.46
CA ALA A 222 -6.91 8.44 -1.45
C ALA A 222 -7.17 7.79 -2.82
N GLU A 223 -8.21 8.24 -3.52
CA GLU A 223 -8.60 7.75 -4.86
C GLU A 223 -7.55 8.09 -5.93
N GLU A 224 -6.85 9.21 -5.81
CA GLU A 224 -5.78 9.59 -6.76
C GLU A 224 -4.59 8.63 -6.64
N VAL A 225 -4.28 8.19 -5.42
CA VAL A 225 -3.28 7.15 -5.18
C VAL A 225 -3.77 5.79 -5.67
N ALA A 226 -5.03 5.44 -5.39
CA ALA A 226 -5.64 4.18 -5.82
C ALA A 226 -5.65 4.02 -7.35
N ASN A 227 -5.82 5.11 -8.12
CA ASN A 227 -5.74 5.08 -9.58
C ASN A 227 -4.34 4.68 -10.10
N THR A 228 -3.28 5.15 -9.46
CA THR A 228 -1.90 4.71 -9.79
C THR A 228 -1.69 3.24 -9.42
N ILE A 229 -2.23 2.80 -8.27
CA ILE A 229 -2.17 1.39 -7.87
C ILE A 229 -2.94 0.53 -8.88
N LEU A 230 -4.10 0.96 -9.36
CA LEU A 230 -4.87 0.26 -10.39
C LEU A 230 -4.08 0.08 -11.69
N PHE A 231 -3.43 1.15 -12.18
CA PHE A 231 -2.55 1.05 -13.35
C PHE A 231 -1.46 -0.01 -13.15
N LEU A 232 -0.78 0.01 -11.99
CA LEU A 232 0.29 -0.94 -11.69
C LEU A 232 -0.20 -2.38 -11.50
N ALA A 233 -1.42 -2.55 -11.04
CA ALA A 233 -2.06 -3.86 -10.87
C ALA A 233 -2.54 -4.45 -12.21
N SER A 234 -2.89 -3.62 -13.17
CA SER A 234 -3.43 -4.02 -14.48
C SER A 234 -2.35 -4.47 -15.46
N ASP A 235 -2.78 -5.09 -16.56
CA ASP A 235 -1.88 -5.53 -17.64
C ASP A 235 -1.33 -4.36 -18.48
N GLU A 236 -1.87 -3.14 -18.32
CA GLU A 236 -1.35 -1.91 -18.95
C GLU A 236 0.09 -1.60 -18.52
N SER A 237 0.50 -2.03 -17.32
CA SER A 237 1.86 -1.88 -16.80
C SER A 237 2.73 -3.12 -17.01
N SER A 238 2.45 -3.93 -18.04
CA SER A 238 3.09 -5.23 -18.30
C SER A 238 4.62 -5.19 -18.45
N PHE A 239 5.20 -4.05 -18.83
CA PHE A 239 6.65 -3.86 -18.93
C PHE A 239 7.24 -2.98 -17.83
N THR A 240 6.52 -2.83 -16.70
CA THR A 240 6.90 -1.96 -15.58
C THR A 240 7.16 -2.79 -14.32
N THR A 241 8.43 -2.87 -13.89
CA THR A 241 8.83 -3.55 -12.65
C THR A 241 10.03 -2.85 -12.01
N GLY A 242 10.10 -2.81 -10.67
CA GLY A 242 11.14 -2.09 -9.92
C GLY A 242 11.02 -0.57 -9.97
N ALA A 243 9.93 -0.04 -10.50
CA ALA A 243 9.72 1.38 -10.70
C ALA A 243 9.13 2.06 -9.44
N GLU A 244 9.36 3.36 -9.35
CA GLU A 244 8.87 4.27 -8.30
C GLU A 244 7.86 5.23 -8.91
N PHE A 245 6.65 5.31 -8.36
CA PHE A 245 5.58 6.18 -8.85
C PHE A 245 5.24 7.22 -7.80
N MET A 246 5.63 8.48 -8.08
CA MET A 246 5.28 9.61 -7.22
C MET A 246 3.82 10.01 -7.43
N VAL A 247 3.09 10.19 -6.32
CA VAL A 247 1.72 10.74 -6.31
C VAL A 247 1.70 11.83 -5.24
N ASP A 248 2.35 12.95 -5.52
CA ASP A 248 2.80 13.89 -4.50
C ASP A 248 2.50 15.37 -4.81
N GLY A 249 1.78 15.64 -5.91
CA GLY A 249 1.46 17.01 -6.31
C GLY A 249 2.69 17.86 -6.66
N GLY A 250 3.82 17.22 -7.04
CA GLY A 250 5.07 17.85 -7.41
C GLY A 250 6.04 18.13 -6.24
N LEU A 251 5.73 17.61 -5.03
CA LEU A 251 6.55 17.89 -3.84
C LEU A 251 8.01 17.48 -4.01
N THR A 252 8.29 16.35 -4.66
CA THR A 252 9.66 15.85 -4.85
C THR A 252 10.32 16.28 -6.16
N ALA A 253 9.64 17.08 -6.98
CA ALA A 253 10.14 17.56 -8.27
C ALA A 253 10.89 18.91 -8.16
N GLN A 254 10.99 19.50 -6.98
CA GLN A 254 11.59 20.81 -6.68
C GLN A 254 12.87 20.70 -5.89
#